data_8a7595661dc839a664ced8b32406d8f7
#
_entry.id   8a7595661dc839a664ced8b32406d8f7
#
_cell.length_a   1.000
_cell.length_b   1.000
_cell.length_c   1.000
_cell.angle_alpha   90.00
_cell.angle_beta   90.00
_cell.angle_gamma   90.00
#
_symmetry.space_group_name_H-M   'P 1'
#
loop_
_entity.id
_entity.type
_entity.pdbx_description
1 polymer ?
#
loop_
_entity_poly.entity_id
_entity_poly.type
_entity_poly.pdbx_seq_one_letter_code
_entity_poly.pdbx_strand_id
1 'polypeptide(L)'
;MIPTVIEQSSRGERAFDIYSRLLRERIIFLAEAIDSDTANRIVAQMLFLEAEDPQKDIYLYVNSPGGSVVAGLGIYDTMNHIRPDVCTICYGMAASMGAFLLGAGAKGKRSSLPSSRIMIHQPSGGAQGQAVDIEIQAKEIIYLKRQINERMANYTGKSQEQIELDTDRDFFMSAREAVEYGLVDRVIERPTLTIHPELIAAR
;
A
#
# COMPACT_ATOMS: atom_id res chain seq x y z
N MET A 1 2.73 -3.88 -23.18
CA MET A 1 3.73 -2.86 -23.64
C MET A 1 3.70 -1.72 -22.65
N ILE A 2 4.85 -1.31 -22.08
CA ILE A 2 4.96 -0.18 -21.17
C ILE A 2 5.10 1.09 -22.02
N PRO A 3 4.24 2.13 -21.82
CA PRO A 3 4.33 3.39 -22.57
C PRO A 3 5.62 4.12 -22.31
N THR A 4 6.17 4.76 -23.36
CA THR A 4 7.33 5.61 -23.28
C THR A 4 6.91 7.07 -23.39
N VAL A 5 7.45 7.95 -22.54
CA VAL A 5 7.30 9.41 -22.58
C VAL A 5 8.62 10.05 -22.99
N ILE A 6 8.55 11.06 -23.82
CA ILE A 6 9.71 11.85 -24.27
C ILE A 6 9.64 13.22 -23.60
N GLU A 7 10.66 13.57 -22.82
CA GLU A 7 10.83 14.90 -22.24
C GLU A 7 11.84 15.70 -23.06
N GLN A 8 11.48 16.91 -23.43
CA GLN A 8 12.39 17.88 -24.02
C GLN A 8 13.03 18.72 -22.92
N SER A 9 14.34 18.84 -22.94
CA SER A 9 15.10 19.71 -22.04
C SER A 9 16.10 20.53 -22.83
N SER A 10 16.71 21.55 -22.21
CA SER A 10 17.81 22.33 -22.79
C SER A 10 19.04 21.49 -23.20
N ARG A 11 19.10 20.22 -22.70
CA ARG A 11 20.19 19.27 -22.99
C ARG A 11 19.81 18.20 -24.02
N GLY A 12 18.64 18.34 -24.67
CA GLY A 12 18.10 17.40 -25.65
C GLY A 12 16.91 16.61 -25.16
N GLU A 13 16.46 15.65 -25.97
CA GLU A 13 15.36 14.74 -25.67
C GLU A 13 15.82 13.56 -24.83
N ARG A 14 14.99 13.17 -23.85
CA ARG A 14 15.18 11.96 -23.06
C ARG A 14 13.89 11.13 -23.06
N ALA A 15 14.03 9.86 -23.37
CA ALA A 15 12.95 8.89 -23.32
C ALA A 15 12.96 8.16 -21.96
N PHE A 16 11.80 8.05 -21.33
CA PHE A 16 11.58 7.28 -20.10
C PHE A 16 10.39 6.35 -20.32
N ASP A 17 10.43 5.16 -19.75
CA ASP A 17 9.16 4.46 -19.54
C ASP A 17 8.33 5.20 -18.48
N ILE A 18 7.00 5.00 -18.51
CA ILE A 18 6.08 5.78 -17.66
C ILE A 18 6.36 5.57 -16.16
N TYR A 19 6.74 4.36 -15.73
CA TYR A 19 7.02 4.10 -14.32
C TYR A 19 8.31 4.77 -13.85
N SER A 20 9.38 4.73 -14.65
CA SER A 20 10.62 5.47 -14.39
C SER A 20 10.38 6.98 -14.36
N ARG A 21 9.47 7.49 -15.19
CA ARG A 21 9.10 8.90 -15.15
C ARG A 21 8.36 9.27 -13.88
N LEU A 22 7.40 8.45 -13.45
CA LEU A 22 6.63 8.67 -12.23
C LEU A 22 7.48 8.48 -10.97
N LEU A 23 8.47 7.59 -11.00
CA LEU A 23 9.42 7.43 -9.89
C LEU A 23 10.18 8.73 -9.59
N ARG A 24 10.50 9.56 -10.58
CA ARG A 24 11.09 10.89 -10.38
C ARG A 24 10.17 11.85 -9.62
N GLU A 25 8.86 11.63 -9.68
CA GLU A 25 7.86 12.33 -8.86
C GLU A 25 7.60 11.61 -7.52
N ARG A 26 8.48 10.66 -7.17
CA ARG A 26 8.45 9.86 -5.94
C ARG A 26 7.23 8.94 -5.83
N ILE A 27 6.69 8.51 -6.97
CA ILE A 27 5.52 7.64 -7.08
C ILE A 27 5.99 6.23 -7.39
N ILE A 28 5.58 5.27 -6.54
CA ILE A 28 5.82 3.84 -6.66
C ILE A 28 4.48 3.13 -6.82
N PHE A 29 4.41 2.09 -7.64
CA PHE A 29 3.23 1.26 -7.84
C PHE A 29 3.42 -0.14 -7.27
N LEU A 30 2.51 -0.53 -6.37
CA LEU A 30 2.26 -1.91 -5.99
C LEU A 30 0.96 -2.34 -6.70
N ALA A 31 1.07 -2.79 -7.96
CA ALA A 31 -0.06 -3.05 -8.85
C ALA A 31 -0.19 -4.51 -9.26
N GLU A 32 0.34 -5.43 -8.45
CA GLU A 32 0.37 -6.87 -8.72
C GLU A 32 0.36 -7.66 -7.41
N ALA A 33 0.39 -8.99 -7.52
CA ALA A 33 0.58 -9.86 -6.36
C ALA A 33 1.96 -9.65 -5.72
N ILE A 34 2.01 -9.77 -4.40
CA ILE A 34 3.24 -9.55 -3.63
C ILE A 34 4.01 -10.87 -3.56
N ASP A 35 5.11 -10.91 -4.27
CA ASP A 35 6.14 -11.94 -4.19
C ASP A 35 7.50 -11.32 -3.85
N SER A 36 8.55 -12.14 -3.83
CA SER A 36 9.90 -11.67 -3.52
C SER A 36 10.45 -10.67 -4.54
N ASP A 37 10.13 -10.84 -5.82
CA ASP A 37 10.61 -9.95 -6.88
C ASP A 37 9.93 -8.59 -6.81
N THR A 38 8.62 -8.58 -6.58
CA THR A 38 7.83 -7.36 -6.36
C THR A 38 8.33 -6.61 -5.13
N ALA A 39 8.56 -7.32 -4.02
CA ALA A 39 9.07 -6.72 -2.80
C ALA A 39 10.46 -6.10 -3.01
N ASN A 40 11.39 -6.82 -3.65
CA ASN A 40 12.73 -6.32 -3.92
C ASN A 40 12.71 -5.07 -4.81
N ARG A 41 11.85 -5.00 -5.82
CA ARG A 41 11.70 -3.81 -6.67
C ARG A 41 11.18 -2.60 -5.89
N ILE A 42 10.19 -2.79 -5.03
CA ILE A 42 9.61 -1.70 -4.22
C ILE A 42 10.63 -1.21 -3.20
N VAL A 43 11.28 -2.12 -2.48
CA VAL A 43 12.34 -1.80 -1.51
C VAL A 43 13.48 -1.00 -2.17
N ALA A 44 13.97 -1.46 -3.34
CA ALA A 44 15.03 -0.76 -4.07
C ALA A 44 14.61 0.67 -4.47
N GLN A 45 13.36 0.87 -4.92
CA GLN A 45 12.83 2.20 -5.26
C GLN A 45 12.72 3.09 -4.01
N MET A 46 12.28 2.57 -2.87
CA MET A 46 12.20 3.32 -1.61
C MET A 46 13.58 3.78 -1.15
N LEU A 47 14.57 2.89 -1.15
CA LEU A 47 15.95 3.22 -0.77
C LEU A 47 16.59 4.24 -1.73
N PHE A 48 16.33 4.11 -3.03
CA PHE A 48 16.77 5.08 -4.03
C PHE A 48 16.19 6.47 -3.77
N LEU A 49 14.88 6.57 -3.50
CA LEU A 49 14.21 7.84 -3.23
C LEU A 49 14.65 8.46 -1.90
N GLU A 50 14.91 7.65 -0.88
CA GLU A 50 15.51 8.14 0.38
C GLU A 50 16.89 8.75 0.14
N ALA A 51 17.73 8.09 -0.67
CA ALA A 51 19.07 8.58 -0.98
C ALA A 51 19.04 9.89 -1.80
N GLU A 52 18.01 10.10 -2.65
CA GLU A 52 17.85 11.34 -3.40
C GLU A 52 17.41 12.52 -2.51
N ASP A 53 16.38 12.32 -1.68
CA ASP A 53 15.88 13.36 -0.77
C ASP A 53 15.15 12.71 0.42
N PRO A 54 15.79 12.64 1.58
CA PRO A 54 15.22 12.00 2.77
C PRO A 54 14.12 12.82 3.45
N GLN A 55 13.82 14.04 2.98
CA GLN A 55 12.81 14.92 3.60
C GLN A 55 11.48 14.94 2.86
N LYS A 56 11.46 14.42 1.63
CA LYS A 56 10.24 14.42 0.82
C LYS A 56 9.51 13.08 0.92
N ASP A 57 8.19 13.14 1.02
CA ASP A 57 7.32 11.98 1.05
C ASP A 57 7.48 11.09 -0.18
N ILE A 58 7.22 9.80 0.00
CA ILE A 58 7.10 8.80 -1.06
C ILE A 58 5.63 8.41 -1.18
N TYR A 59 5.12 8.27 -2.41
CA TYR A 59 3.74 7.92 -2.70
C TYR A 59 3.66 6.49 -3.20
N LEU A 60 3.09 5.59 -2.39
CA LEU A 60 2.87 4.19 -2.75
C LEU A 60 1.41 3.98 -3.19
N TYR A 61 1.21 3.80 -4.49
CA TYR A 61 -0.09 3.47 -5.07
C TYR A 61 -0.32 1.96 -5.01
N VAL A 62 -1.42 1.56 -4.35
CA VAL A 62 -1.72 0.15 -4.05
C VAL A 62 -2.95 -0.31 -4.83
N ASN A 63 -2.76 -1.34 -5.68
CA ASN A 63 -3.80 -2.12 -6.34
C ASN A 63 -3.36 -3.58 -6.40
N SER A 64 -3.46 -4.27 -5.27
CA SER A 64 -2.87 -5.59 -5.08
C SER A 64 -3.85 -6.56 -4.40
N PRO A 65 -3.92 -7.80 -4.86
CA PRO A 65 -4.67 -8.85 -4.17
C PRO A 65 -3.96 -9.36 -2.91
N GLY A 66 -2.78 -8.84 -2.58
CA GLY A 66 -1.91 -9.37 -1.53
C GLY A 66 -0.93 -10.41 -2.05
N GLY A 67 -0.48 -11.32 -1.21
CA GLY A 67 0.49 -12.36 -1.57
C GLY A 67 1.35 -12.79 -0.39
N SER A 68 2.64 -13.02 -0.63
CA SER A 68 3.57 -13.52 0.38
C SER A 68 3.68 -12.60 1.59
N VAL A 69 3.39 -13.14 2.76
CA VAL A 69 3.50 -12.43 4.04
C VAL A 69 4.92 -11.95 4.28
N VAL A 70 5.92 -12.82 4.09
CA VAL A 70 7.34 -12.48 4.33
C VAL A 70 7.81 -11.38 3.39
N ALA A 71 7.44 -11.45 2.11
CA ALA A 71 7.76 -10.42 1.13
C ALA A 71 7.09 -9.07 1.49
N GLY A 72 5.83 -9.09 1.91
CA GLY A 72 5.11 -7.91 2.38
C GLY A 72 5.70 -7.30 3.64
N LEU A 73 6.14 -8.13 4.60
CA LEU A 73 6.84 -7.64 5.79
C LEU A 73 8.17 -6.97 5.44
N GLY A 74 8.89 -7.43 4.42
CA GLY A 74 10.10 -6.75 3.92
C GLY A 74 9.82 -5.33 3.41
N ILE A 75 8.71 -5.14 2.68
CA ILE A 75 8.25 -3.80 2.26
C ILE A 75 7.88 -2.97 3.50
N TYR A 76 7.09 -3.53 4.41
CA TYR A 76 6.66 -2.89 5.63
C TYR A 76 7.83 -2.39 6.49
N ASP A 77 8.81 -3.26 6.73
CA ASP A 77 9.99 -2.90 7.53
C ASP A 77 10.79 -1.78 6.84
N THR A 78 10.88 -1.79 5.51
CA THR A 78 11.52 -0.72 4.74
C THR A 78 10.76 0.59 4.89
N MET A 79 9.41 0.59 4.78
CA MET A 79 8.58 1.78 5.00
C MET A 79 8.82 2.43 6.36
N ASN A 80 9.08 1.61 7.40
CA ASN A 80 9.36 2.10 8.75
C ASN A 80 10.84 2.44 9.01
N HIS A 81 11.75 1.94 8.17
CA HIS A 81 13.19 2.14 8.32
C HIS A 81 13.67 3.44 7.67
N ILE A 82 13.13 3.78 6.49
CA ILE A 82 13.49 4.99 5.75
C ILE A 82 12.97 6.25 6.44
N ARG A 83 13.64 7.38 6.20
CA ARG A 83 13.26 8.68 6.79
C ARG A 83 12.03 9.33 6.13
N PRO A 84 11.83 9.25 4.80
CA PRO A 84 10.64 9.76 4.17
C PRO A 84 9.38 9.12 4.71
N ASP A 85 8.32 9.91 4.93
CA ASP A 85 6.99 9.34 5.14
C ASP A 85 6.50 8.66 3.87
N VAL A 86 5.92 7.46 4.02
CA VAL A 86 5.28 6.76 2.92
C VAL A 86 3.78 7.04 2.94
N CYS A 87 3.32 7.83 1.97
CA CYS A 87 1.90 8.08 1.72
C CYS A 87 1.32 6.92 0.93
N THR A 88 0.27 6.27 1.42
CA THR A 88 -0.36 5.14 0.73
C THR A 88 -1.68 5.53 0.11
N ILE A 89 -1.92 5.09 -1.14
CA ILE A 89 -3.14 5.41 -1.88
C ILE A 89 -3.70 4.13 -2.51
N CYS A 90 -4.87 3.68 -2.06
CA CYS A 90 -5.58 2.59 -2.72
C CYS A 90 -6.30 3.09 -3.98
N TYR A 91 -6.06 2.41 -5.12
CA TYR A 91 -6.85 2.55 -6.35
C TYR A 91 -7.22 1.15 -6.84
N GLY A 92 -8.50 0.91 -7.10
CA GLY A 92 -9.00 -0.41 -7.45
C GLY A 92 -9.17 -1.31 -6.23
N MET A 93 -8.18 -2.11 -5.85
CA MET A 93 -8.27 -3.05 -4.73
C MET A 93 -7.00 -3.06 -3.87
N ALA A 94 -7.16 -3.12 -2.56
CA ALA A 94 -6.10 -3.51 -1.63
C ALA A 94 -6.62 -4.67 -0.77
N ALA A 95 -6.10 -5.87 -1.00
CA ALA A 95 -6.54 -7.08 -0.29
C ALA A 95 -5.39 -7.76 0.45
N SER A 96 -5.69 -8.39 1.60
CA SER A 96 -4.73 -9.20 2.37
C SER A 96 -3.47 -8.39 2.72
N MET A 97 -2.28 -8.85 2.31
CA MET A 97 -1.03 -8.10 2.49
C MET A 97 -1.04 -6.73 1.78
N GLY A 98 -1.83 -6.54 0.71
CA GLY A 98 -2.03 -5.23 0.10
C GLY A 98 -2.77 -4.26 1.01
N ALA A 99 -3.81 -4.73 1.72
CA ALA A 99 -4.52 -3.93 2.73
C ALA A 99 -3.63 -3.63 3.96
N PHE A 100 -2.82 -4.60 4.37
CA PHE A 100 -1.84 -4.41 5.44
C PHE A 100 -0.84 -3.28 5.09
N LEU A 101 -0.26 -3.30 3.89
CA LEU A 101 0.67 -2.26 3.44
C LEU A 101 -0.02 -0.90 3.23
N LEU A 102 -1.28 -0.89 2.79
CA LEU A 102 -2.08 0.34 2.73
C LEU A 102 -2.22 0.98 4.11
N GLY A 103 -2.57 0.18 5.13
CA GLY A 103 -2.70 0.64 6.51
C GLY A 103 -1.38 1.05 7.16
N ALA A 104 -0.25 0.52 6.67
CA ALA A 104 1.10 0.78 7.16
C ALA A 104 1.66 2.16 6.74
N GLY A 105 0.98 2.90 5.88
CA GLY A 105 1.37 4.26 5.52
C GLY A 105 1.44 5.20 6.72
N ALA A 106 2.14 6.32 6.56
CA ALA A 106 2.28 7.33 7.58
C ALA A 106 0.90 7.85 8.03
N LYS A 107 0.69 7.97 9.35
CA LYS A 107 -0.59 8.39 9.92
C LYS A 107 -1.00 9.76 9.39
N GLY A 108 -2.25 9.90 8.94
CA GLY A 108 -2.79 11.09 8.28
C GLY A 108 -2.50 11.16 6.78
N LYS A 109 -1.69 10.22 6.24
CA LYS A 109 -1.27 10.18 4.82
C LYS A 109 -1.74 8.90 4.10
N ARG A 110 -2.65 8.13 4.70
CA ARG A 110 -3.25 6.92 4.12
C ARG A 110 -4.57 7.28 3.45
N SER A 111 -4.73 6.92 2.18
CA SER A 111 -5.87 7.37 1.39
C SER A 111 -6.44 6.25 0.52
N SER A 112 -7.69 6.43 0.10
CA SER A 112 -8.34 5.54 -0.86
C SER A 112 -9.13 6.35 -1.89
N LEU A 113 -9.17 5.90 -3.15
CA LEU A 113 -10.09 6.46 -4.14
C LEU A 113 -11.52 5.94 -3.86
N PRO A 114 -12.57 6.69 -4.25
CA PRO A 114 -13.95 6.44 -3.81
C PRO A 114 -14.51 5.05 -4.15
N SER A 115 -14.12 4.50 -5.30
CA SER A 115 -14.61 3.20 -5.80
C SER A 115 -13.71 2.02 -5.42
N SER A 116 -12.66 2.25 -4.65
CA SER A 116 -11.74 1.18 -4.24
C SER A 116 -12.40 0.21 -3.26
N ARG A 117 -11.93 -1.03 -3.30
CA ARG A 117 -12.32 -2.08 -2.35
C ARG A 117 -11.11 -2.47 -1.50
N ILE A 118 -11.32 -2.57 -0.22
CA ILE A 118 -10.30 -3.01 0.73
C ILE A 118 -10.78 -4.33 1.35
N MET A 119 -9.89 -5.31 1.47
CA MET A 119 -10.24 -6.59 2.09
C MET A 119 -9.13 -7.03 3.04
N ILE A 120 -9.54 -7.41 4.24
CA ILE A 120 -8.66 -8.00 5.23
C ILE A 120 -9.10 -9.43 5.53
N HIS A 121 -8.15 -10.30 5.76
CA HIS A 121 -8.35 -11.67 6.23
C HIS A 121 -7.06 -12.20 6.88
N GLN A 122 -7.19 -13.31 7.62
CA GLN A 122 -6.02 -13.95 8.21
C GLN A 122 -5.09 -14.55 7.13
N PRO A 123 -3.78 -14.65 7.40
CA PRO A 123 -2.85 -15.32 6.51
C PRO A 123 -3.31 -16.76 6.21
N SER A 124 -3.36 -17.11 4.93
CA SER A 124 -3.55 -18.50 4.50
C SER A 124 -2.20 -19.17 4.32
N GLY A 125 -2.10 -20.41 4.73
CA GLY A 125 -0.91 -21.23 4.55
C GLY A 125 -1.25 -22.71 4.57
N GLY A 126 -0.35 -23.52 4.01
CA GLY A 126 -0.44 -24.97 4.04
C GLY A 126 0.93 -25.56 4.34
N ALA A 127 0.94 -26.75 4.92
CA ALA A 127 2.17 -27.51 5.17
C ALA A 127 2.01 -28.93 4.68
N GLN A 128 3.07 -29.51 4.11
CA GLN A 128 3.16 -30.89 3.70
C GLN A 128 4.50 -31.45 4.19
N GLY A 129 4.52 -32.71 4.56
CA GLY A 129 5.72 -33.38 5.03
C GLY A 129 5.46 -34.31 6.23
N GLN A 130 6.48 -34.56 7.01
CA GLN A 130 6.36 -35.32 8.27
C GLN A 130 5.62 -34.50 9.34
N ALA A 131 5.01 -35.19 10.29
CA ALA A 131 4.22 -34.53 11.35
C ALA A 131 4.98 -33.40 12.08
N VAL A 132 6.27 -33.60 12.32
CA VAL A 132 7.15 -32.60 12.97
C VAL A 132 7.30 -31.36 12.08
N ASP A 133 7.48 -31.53 10.77
CA ASP A 133 7.62 -30.41 9.82
C ASP A 133 6.33 -29.61 9.74
N ILE A 134 5.17 -30.29 9.73
CA ILE A 134 3.85 -29.66 9.74
C ILE A 134 3.66 -28.83 11.03
N GLU A 135 4.08 -29.37 12.19
CA GLU A 135 4.01 -28.63 13.46
C GLU A 135 4.89 -27.35 13.45
N ILE A 136 6.08 -27.42 12.90
CA ILE A 136 6.99 -26.26 12.78
C ILE A 136 6.35 -25.19 11.89
N GLN A 137 5.82 -25.58 10.73
CA GLN A 137 5.16 -24.66 9.79
C GLN A 137 3.90 -24.03 10.41
N ALA A 138 3.10 -24.82 11.14
CA ALA A 138 1.93 -24.29 11.82
C ALA A 138 2.28 -23.24 12.88
N LYS A 139 3.34 -23.46 13.65
CA LYS A 139 3.84 -22.47 14.63
C LYS A 139 4.28 -21.18 13.97
N GLU A 140 4.97 -21.27 12.82
CA GLU A 140 5.41 -20.08 12.06
C GLU A 140 4.21 -19.30 11.51
N ILE A 141 3.20 -19.97 10.94
CA ILE A 141 1.98 -19.30 10.44
C ILE A 141 1.25 -18.58 11.60
N ILE A 142 1.13 -19.21 12.77
CA ILE A 142 0.53 -18.59 13.95
C ILE A 142 1.32 -17.37 14.42
N TYR A 143 2.65 -17.46 14.41
CA TYR A 143 3.53 -16.34 14.74
C TYR A 143 3.31 -15.16 13.79
N LEU A 144 3.35 -15.39 12.49
CA LEU A 144 3.13 -14.36 11.47
C LEU A 144 1.72 -13.74 11.56
N LYS A 145 0.68 -14.55 11.79
CA LYS A 145 -0.68 -14.06 12.02
C LYS A 145 -0.71 -13.08 13.21
N ARG A 146 -0.12 -13.45 14.33
CA ARG A 146 -0.06 -12.58 15.52
C ARG A 146 0.67 -11.25 15.20
N GLN A 147 1.79 -11.30 14.50
CA GLN A 147 2.56 -10.12 14.11
C GLN A 147 1.76 -9.17 13.23
N ILE A 148 1.00 -9.68 12.27
CA ILE A 148 0.13 -8.88 11.39
C ILE A 148 -1.01 -8.27 12.20
N ASN A 149 -1.70 -9.05 13.03
CA ASN A 149 -2.84 -8.58 13.81
C ASN A 149 -2.44 -7.47 14.79
N GLU A 150 -1.30 -7.62 15.47
CA GLU A 150 -0.76 -6.60 16.36
C GLU A 150 -0.50 -5.28 15.63
N ARG A 151 0.13 -5.33 14.46
CA ARG A 151 0.40 -4.14 13.65
C ARG A 151 -0.89 -3.51 13.12
N MET A 152 -1.84 -4.33 12.67
CA MET A 152 -3.15 -3.83 12.23
C MET A 152 -3.93 -3.18 13.38
N ALA A 153 -3.88 -3.73 14.59
CA ALA A 153 -4.47 -3.10 15.77
C ALA A 153 -3.86 -1.70 16.02
N ASN A 154 -2.54 -1.57 15.90
CA ASN A 154 -1.84 -0.29 16.03
C ASN A 154 -2.26 0.74 14.96
N TYR A 155 -2.48 0.30 13.70
CA TYR A 155 -2.89 1.21 12.61
C TYR A 155 -4.31 1.71 12.76
N THR A 156 -5.22 0.77 13.14
CA THR A 156 -6.65 1.03 13.15
C THR A 156 -7.14 1.59 14.47
N GLY A 157 -6.38 1.42 15.57
CA GLY A 157 -6.80 1.74 16.92
C GLY A 157 -7.80 0.76 17.51
N LYS A 158 -8.04 -0.38 16.84
CA LYS A 158 -8.89 -1.46 17.36
C LYS A 158 -8.10 -2.37 18.29
N SER A 159 -8.82 -3.15 19.12
CA SER A 159 -8.18 -4.19 19.92
C SER A 159 -7.69 -5.34 19.04
N GLN A 160 -6.70 -6.08 19.51
CA GLN A 160 -6.17 -7.24 18.79
C GLN A 160 -7.24 -8.33 18.62
N GLU A 161 -8.08 -8.52 19.62
CA GLU A 161 -9.21 -9.46 19.59
C GLU A 161 -10.21 -9.08 18.50
N GLN A 162 -10.49 -7.77 18.32
CA GLN A 162 -11.38 -7.31 17.26
C GLN A 162 -10.77 -7.57 15.88
N ILE A 163 -9.47 -7.30 15.69
CA ILE A 163 -8.79 -7.63 14.44
C ILE A 163 -8.82 -9.12 14.16
N GLU A 164 -8.63 -9.98 15.16
CA GLU A 164 -8.70 -11.44 15.01
C GLU A 164 -10.09 -11.90 14.55
N LEU A 165 -11.16 -11.33 15.11
CA LEU A 165 -12.54 -11.63 14.72
C LEU A 165 -12.83 -11.17 13.29
N ASP A 166 -12.45 -9.94 12.95
CA ASP A 166 -12.73 -9.34 11.64
C ASP A 166 -11.94 -10.02 10.52
N THR A 167 -10.74 -10.54 10.82
CA THR A 167 -9.87 -11.22 9.84
C THR A 167 -10.09 -12.73 9.77
N ASP A 168 -10.98 -13.32 10.57
CA ASP A 168 -11.24 -14.78 10.53
C ASP A 168 -11.72 -15.24 9.15
N ARG A 169 -12.48 -14.40 8.46
CA ARG A 169 -12.94 -14.57 7.07
C ARG A 169 -12.68 -13.30 6.27
N ASP A 170 -12.94 -13.37 4.97
CA ASP A 170 -12.82 -12.22 4.08
C ASP A 170 -13.75 -11.09 4.54
N PHE A 171 -13.16 -9.99 4.99
CA PHE A 171 -13.87 -8.81 5.45
C PHE A 171 -13.64 -7.65 4.46
N PHE A 172 -14.67 -7.41 3.64
CA PHE A 172 -14.62 -6.39 2.59
C PHE A 172 -15.13 -5.05 3.07
N MET A 173 -14.42 -3.99 2.72
CA MET A 173 -14.76 -2.60 3.02
C MET A 173 -14.77 -1.76 1.74
N SER A 174 -15.73 -0.84 1.65
CA SER A 174 -15.65 0.32 0.77
C SER A 174 -14.59 1.30 1.27
N ALA A 175 -14.25 2.30 0.46
CA ALA A 175 -13.31 3.34 0.86
C ALA A 175 -13.75 4.09 2.15
N ARG A 176 -15.06 4.37 2.31
CA ARG A 176 -15.60 5.05 3.49
C ARG A 176 -15.57 4.16 4.73
N GLU A 177 -15.99 2.90 4.60
CA GLU A 177 -15.90 1.92 5.69
C GLU A 177 -14.46 1.71 6.15
N ALA A 178 -13.47 1.76 5.23
CA ALA A 178 -12.06 1.65 5.59
C ALA A 178 -11.53 2.87 6.37
N VAL A 179 -12.11 4.07 6.16
CA VAL A 179 -11.85 5.25 7.01
C VAL A 179 -12.45 5.06 8.39
N GLU A 180 -13.70 4.63 8.49
CA GLU A 180 -14.39 4.36 9.76
C GLU A 180 -13.70 3.24 10.54
N TYR A 181 -13.17 2.26 9.83
CA TYR A 181 -12.38 1.17 10.40
C TYR A 181 -11.03 1.64 10.95
N GLY A 182 -10.48 2.73 10.41
CA GLY A 182 -9.18 3.29 10.77
C GLY A 182 -8.01 2.75 9.93
N LEU A 183 -8.29 2.00 8.86
CA LEU A 183 -7.27 1.44 7.97
C LEU A 183 -6.68 2.52 7.04
N VAL A 184 -7.50 3.47 6.62
CA VAL A 184 -7.07 4.68 5.90
C VAL A 184 -7.56 5.93 6.60
N ASP A 185 -6.98 7.08 6.30
CA ASP A 185 -7.28 8.35 6.98
C ASP A 185 -8.34 9.17 6.23
N ARG A 186 -8.44 8.99 4.89
CA ARG A 186 -9.39 9.76 4.06
C ARG A 186 -9.70 9.10 2.73
N VAL A 187 -10.84 9.47 2.16
CA VAL A 187 -11.17 9.22 0.75
C VAL A 187 -10.78 10.46 -0.07
N ILE A 188 -10.03 10.25 -1.17
CA ILE A 188 -9.66 11.32 -2.09
C ILE A 188 -10.80 11.49 -3.09
N GLU A 189 -11.62 12.51 -2.91
CA GLU A 189 -12.68 12.89 -3.85
C GLU A 189 -12.18 13.95 -4.83
N ARG A 190 -12.81 14.02 -6.01
CA ARG A 190 -12.53 15.09 -6.97
C ARG A 190 -12.86 16.43 -6.32
N PRO A 191 -11.98 17.44 -6.35
CA PRO A 191 -12.33 18.78 -5.89
C PRO A 191 -13.58 19.25 -6.62
N THR A 192 -14.62 19.64 -5.87
CA THR A 192 -15.77 20.30 -6.45
C THR A 192 -15.30 21.64 -6.97
N LEU A 193 -15.34 21.85 -8.29
CA LEU A 193 -15.11 23.17 -8.86
C LEU A 193 -16.25 24.07 -8.38
N THR A 194 -16.00 24.91 -7.42
CA THR A 194 -16.91 26.01 -7.06
C THR A 194 -16.83 26.99 -8.23
N ILE A 195 -17.78 26.86 -9.16
CA ILE A 195 -17.96 27.86 -10.22
C ILE A 195 -18.53 29.09 -9.49
N HIS A 196 -17.67 30.09 -9.28
CA HIS A 196 -18.13 31.40 -8.84
C HIS A 196 -18.89 32.06 -9.99
N PRO A 197 -20.20 32.30 -9.87
CA PRO A 197 -21.00 32.87 -10.96
C PRO A 197 -20.49 34.24 -11.41
N GLU A 198 -19.80 34.94 -10.54
CA GLU A 198 -19.22 36.28 -10.78
C GLU A 198 -18.14 36.29 -11.87
N LEU A 199 -17.47 35.16 -12.13
CA LEU A 199 -16.45 35.07 -13.20
C LEU A 199 -17.03 34.78 -14.58
N ILE A 200 -18.32 34.49 -14.70
CA ILE A 200 -19.03 34.24 -15.99
C ILE A 200 -19.64 35.53 -16.55
N ALA A 201 -19.90 36.52 -15.70
CA ALA A 201 -20.53 37.78 -16.08
C ALA A 201 -19.54 38.84 -16.62
N ALA A 202 -18.24 38.53 -16.67
CA ALA A 202 -17.16 39.48 -17.09
C ALA A 202 -16.60 39.17 -18.50
N ARG A 203 -17.40 38.58 -19.42
CA ARG A 203 -17.05 38.43 -20.84
C ARG A 203 -18.07 39.06 -21.73
#